data_c883d21dad02163951a1f6c394d1238a
#
_entry.id   c883d21dad02163951a1f6c394d1238a
#
_cell.length_a   1.000
_cell.length_b   1.000
_cell.length_c   1.000
_cell.angle_alpha   90.00
_cell.angle_beta   90.00
_cell.angle_gamma   90.00
#
_symmetry.space_group_name_H-M   'P 1'
#
loop_
_entity.id
_entity.type
_entity.pdbx_description
1 polymer ?
#
loop_
_entity_poly.entity_id
_entity_poly.type
_entity_poly.pdbx_seq_one_letter_code
_entity_poly.pdbx_strand_id
1 'polypeptide(L)'
;VGDYLKKAIPDLAVYGTLEHPVHALNLEQTIQKIYTIYEQPFIIAIDASLGTREHIGYATLSHSPLLPGKGVNKKLPAIGNLSITGIVNVAGFPNSILLQSTRLHTVMTLATCISNAISWYFLEDYLPAPL
;
A
#
# COMPACT_ATOMS: atom_id res chain seq x y z
N VAL A 1 3.79 6.39 -1.34
CA VAL A 1 4.68 5.20 -1.32
C VAL A 1 5.25 4.95 -2.69
N GLY A 2 4.43 4.72 -3.72
CA GLY A 2 4.90 4.33 -5.06
C GLY A 2 5.90 5.30 -5.68
N ASP A 3 5.66 6.61 -5.62
CA ASP A 3 6.59 7.62 -6.15
C ASP A 3 7.95 7.60 -5.45
N TYR A 4 7.95 7.37 -4.14
CA TYR A 4 9.18 7.26 -3.37
C TYR A 4 9.96 6.00 -3.77
N LEU A 5 9.29 4.84 -3.81
CA LEU A 5 9.94 3.56 -4.12
C LEU A 5 10.52 3.53 -5.53
N LYS A 6 9.83 4.08 -6.53
CA LYS A 6 10.36 4.21 -7.90
C LYS A 6 11.66 5.01 -7.97
N LYS A 7 11.81 6.02 -7.12
CA LYS A 7 13.04 6.83 -7.06
C LYS A 7 14.14 6.13 -6.28
N ALA A 8 13.78 5.50 -5.15
CA ALA A 8 14.75 4.88 -4.25
C ALA A 8 15.29 3.56 -4.79
N ILE A 9 14.44 2.79 -5.49
CA ILE A 9 14.76 1.45 -6.01
C ILE A 9 14.28 1.37 -7.47
N PRO A 10 15.05 1.86 -8.45
CA PRO A 10 14.62 1.94 -9.85
C PRO A 10 14.24 0.60 -10.49
N ASP A 11 14.85 -0.49 -10.05
CA ASP A 11 14.61 -1.85 -10.57
C ASP A 11 13.39 -2.53 -9.93
N LEU A 12 12.80 -1.94 -8.90
CA LEU A 12 11.59 -2.47 -8.28
C LEU A 12 10.37 -2.21 -9.18
N ALA A 13 9.62 -3.26 -9.47
CA ALA A 13 8.35 -3.14 -10.17
C ALA A 13 7.30 -2.49 -9.26
N VAL A 14 6.95 -1.23 -9.51
CA VAL A 14 6.01 -0.46 -8.71
C VAL A 14 4.79 -0.07 -9.54
N TYR A 15 3.61 -0.42 -9.04
CA TYR A 15 2.31 -0.04 -9.58
C TYR A 15 1.57 0.84 -8.57
N GLY A 16 1.05 1.97 -9.02
CA GLY A 16 0.37 2.95 -8.18
C GLY A 16 1.30 4.09 -7.73
N THR A 17 1.26 5.16 -8.50
CA THR A 17 1.91 6.45 -8.19
C THR A 17 0.84 7.54 -8.13
N LEU A 18 1.21 8.77 -7.77
CA LEU A 18 0.26 9.90 -7.81
C LEU A 18 -0.19 10.21 -9.24
N GLU A 19 0.70 10.07 -10.20
CA GLU A 19 0.41 10.29 -11.62
C GLU A 19 -0.41 9.14 -12.22
N HIS A 20 -0.10 7.90 -11.82
CA HIS A 20 -0.76 6.68 -12.31
C HIS A 20 -1.27 5.85 -11.13
N PRO A 21 -2.35 6.27 -10.47
CA PRO A 21 -2.86 5.59 -9.29
C PRO A 21 -3.52 4.26 -9.64
N VAL A 22 -3.35 3.27 -8.75
CA VAL A 22 -4.16 2.05 -8.75
C VAL A 22 -5.34 2.26 -7.81
N HIS A 23 -6.54 2.00 -8.30
CA HIS A 23 -7.79 2.20 -7.57
C HIS A 23 -8.83 1.14 -7.97
N ALA A 24 -9.99 1.15 -7.32
CA ALA A 24 -11.03 0.14 -7.53
C ALA A 24 -11.47 -0.08 -8.98
N LEU A 25 -11.36 0.93 -9.84
CA LEU A 25 -11.80 0.82 -11.25
C LEU A 25 -10.76 0.18 -12.16
N ASN A 26 -9.47 0.26 -11.84
CA ASN A 26 -8.38 -0.29 -12.66
C ASN A 26 -7.60 -1.43 -11.99
N LEU A 27 -7.95 -1.79 -10.74
CA LEU A 27 -7.23 -2.79 -9.97
C LEU A 27 -7.16 -4.13 -10.69
N GLU A 28 -8.29 -4.62 -11.21
CA GLU A 28 -8.35 -5.93 -11.87
C GLU A 28 -7.47 -5.98 -13.13
N GLN A 29 -7.52 -4.93 -13.94
CA GLN A 29 -6.66 -4.80 -15.12
C GLN A 29 -5.18 -4.73 -14.74
N THR A 30 -4.87 -4.02 -13.66
CA THR A 30 -3.50 -3.92 -13.14
C THR A 30 -2.99 -5.28 -12.68
N ILE A 31 -3.80 -6.05 -11.96
CA ILE A 31 -3.48 -7.42 -11.53
C ILE A 31 -3.21 -8.32 -12.74
N GLN A 32 -4.09 -8.31 -13.74
CA GLN A 32 -3.92 -9.08 -14.96
C GLN A 32 -2.62 -8.73 -15.69
N LYS A 33 -2.31 -7.43 -15.79
CA LYS A 33 -1.05 -6.94 -16.37
C LYS A 33 0.17 -7.47 -15.63
N ILE A 34 0.16 -7.45 -14.31
CA ILE A 34 1.28 -7.95 -13.47
C ILE A 34 1.53 -9.43 -13.77
N TYR A 35 0.49 -10.27 -13.74
CA TYR A 35 0.62 -11.70 -14.01
C TYR A 35 0.91 -12.05 -15.48
N THR A 36 0.69 -11.13 -16.40
CA THR A 36 1.10 -11.29 -17.80
C THR A 36 2.60 -11.02 -17.98
N ILE A 37 3.14 -10.06 -17.20
CA ILE A 37 4.55 -9.63 -17.33
C ILE A 37 5.47 -10.51 -16.51
N TYR A 38 5.05 -10.91 -15.30
CA TYR A 38 5.88 -11.62 -14.33
C TYR A 38 5.34 -13.01 -14.06
N GLU A 39 6.22 -13.99 -14.14
CA GLU A 39 5.90 -15.36 -13.74
C GLU A 39 6.00 -15.50 -12.21
N GLN A 40 4.88 -15.83 -11.56
CA GLN A 40 4.77 -16.01 -10.11
C GLN A 40 5.35 -14.85 -9.27
N PRO A 41 4.94 -13.60 -9.51
CA PRO A 41 5.50 -12.46 -8.79
C PRO A 41 5.15 -12.52 -7.30
N PHE A 42 6.10 -12.18 -6.44
CA PHE A 42 5.80 -11.88 -5.04
C PHE A 42 5.27 -10.44 -4.94
N ILE A 43 4.03 -10.29 -4.53
CA ILE A 43 3.33 -9.01 -4.53
C ILE A 43 3.15 -8.52 -3.10
N ILE A 44 3.64 -7.31 -2.82
CA ILE A 44 3.36 -6.55 -1.61
C ILE A 44 2.25 -5.54 -1.94
N ALA A 45 1.07 -5.74 -1.36
CA ALA A 45 -0.06 -4.85 -1.55
C ALA A 45 -0.10 -3.79 -0.43
N ILE A 46 -0.25 -2.51 -0.80
CA ILE A 46 -0.23 -1.40 0.15
C ILE A 46 -1.49 -0.57 -0.04
N ASP A 47 -2.22 -0.31 1.05
CA ASP A 47 -3.45 0.49 1.01
C ASP A 47 -3.62 1.32 2.28
N ALA A 48 -4.47 2.34 2.20
CA ALA A 48 -4.97 3.06 3.36
C ALA A 48 -6.18 2.33 3.94
N SER A 49 -6.30 2.31 5.26
CA SER A 49 -7.41 1.68 5.96
C SER A 49 -8.01 2.57 7.04
N LEU A 50 -9.18 2.17 7.49
CA LEU A 50 -9.88 2.77 8.61
C LEU A 50 -9.77 1.83 9.81
N GLY A 51 -9.66 2.41 11.01
CA GLY A 51 -9.52 1.64 12.24
C GLY A 51 -10.17 2.32 13.43
N THR A 52 -9.70 2.03 14.63
CA THR A 52 -10.10 2.75 15.84
C THR A 52 -9.30 4.05 15.98
N ARG A 53 -9.77 4.97 16.78
CA ARG A 53 -9.11 6.27 17.01
C ARG A 53 -7.69 6.12 17.53
N GLU A 54 -7.45 5.15 18.39
CA GLU A 54 -6.17 4.87 19.03
C GLU A 54 -5.12 4.35 18.04
N HIS A 55 -5.57 3.78 16.93
CA HIS A 55 -4.69 3.20 15.91
C HIS A 55 -4.44 4.12 14.70
N ILE A 56 -5.00 5.33 14.68
CA ILE A 56 -4.68 6.29 13.62
C ILE A 56 -3.18 6.61 13.63
N GLY A 57 -2.55 6.48 12.47
CA GLY A 57 -1.10 6.65 12.31
C GLY A 57 -0.30 5.36 12.47
N TYR A 58 -0.94 4.22 12.71
CA TYR A 58 -0.29 2.92 12.73
C TYR A 58 -0.27 2.31 11.33
N ALA A 59 0.82 1.60 11.03
CA ALA A 59 0.89 0.69 9.89
C ALA A 59 0.77 -0.75 10.38
N THR A 60 0.02 -1.57 9.66
CA THR A 60 -0.10 -3.02 9.93
C THR A 60 0.54 -3.81 8.82
N LEU A 61 1.21 -4.89 9.18
CA LEU A 61 1.81 -5.85 8.26
C LEU A 61 1.13 -7.20 8.44
N SER A 62 0.69 -7.82 7.34
CA SER A 62 0.05 -9.13 7.37
C SER A 62 0.58 -10.04 6.27
N HIS A 63 0.86 -11.29 6.61
CA HIS A 63 1.21 -12.34 5.66
C HIS A 63 -0.07 -12.95 5.05
N SER A 64 -0.87 -12.08 4.46
CA SER A 64 -2.12 -12.44 3.78
C SER A 64 -2.44 -11.44 2.69
N PRO A 65 -3.25 -11.82 1.69
CA PRO A 65 -3.69 -10.89 0.66
C PRO A 65 -4.44 -9.69 1.23
N LEU A 66 -4.25 -8.54 0.62
CA LEU A 66 -5.08 -7.37 0.85
C LEU A 66 -6.48 -7.61 0.29
N LEU A 67 -7.49 -7.26 1.07
CA LEU A 67 -8.90 -7.26 0.65
C LEU A 67 -9.34 -5.81 0.45
N PRO A 68 -9.11 -5.21 -0.73
CA PRO A 68 -9.44 -3.81 -0.96
C PRO A 68 -10.96 -3.61 -0.94
N GLY A 69 -11.40 -2.44 -0.53
CA GLY A 69 -12.81 -2.06 -0.59
C GLY A 69 -13.71 -2.64 0.50
N LYS A 70 -13.18 -3.15 1.62
CA LYS A 70 -14.02 -3.51 2.78
C LYS A 70 -14.91 -2.35 3.28
N GLY A 71 -14.59 -1.11 2.93
CA GLY A 71 -15.38 0.08 3.25
C GLY A 71 -16.32 0.55 2.14
N VAL A 72 -16.26 -0.04 0.96
CA VAL A 72 -17.16 0.22 -0.17
C VAL A 72 -17.75 -1.12 -0.61
N ASN A 73 -19.07 -1.21 -0.77
CA ASN A 73 -19.83 -2.43 -1.12
C ASN A 73 -19.44 -3.04 -2.49
N LYS A 74 -18.14 -3.07 -2.85
CA LYS A 74 -17.61 -3.71 -4.05
C LYS A 74 -16.76 -4.91 -3.65
N LYS A 75 -17.08 -6.07 -4.21
CA LYS A 75 -16.24 -7.26 -4.16
C LYS A 75 -15.07 -7.04 -5.13
N LEU A 76 -13.95 -6.53 -4.62
CA LEU A 76 -12.69 -6.46 -5.36
C LEU A 76 -11.87 -7.74 -5.10
N PRO A 77 -11.05 -8.16 -6.07
CA PRO A 77 -10.20 -9.33 -5.88
C PRO A 77 -9.18 -9.11 -4.75
N ALA A 78 -8.92 -10.16 -3.99
CA ALA A 78 -7.83 -10.18 -3.04
C ALA A 78 -6.50 -10.10 -3.79
N ILE A 79 -5.55 -9.32 -3.28
CA ILE A 79 -4.25 -9.14 -3.95
C ILE A 79 -3.08 -9.18 -2.96
N GLY A 80 -1.99 -9.77 -3.42
CA GLY A 80 -0.69 -9.79 -2.76
C GLY A 80 -0.45 -11.05 -1.95
N ASN A 81 0.83 -11.29 -1.69
CA ASN A 81 1.31 -12.32 -0.78
C ASN A 81 1.49 -11.73 0.62
N LEU A 82 1.81 -10.45 0.66
CA LEU A 82 1.97 -9.64 1.85
C LEU A 82 1.12 -8.38 1.71
N SER A 83 0.50 -7.93 2.79
CA SER A 83 -0.23 -6.66 2.80
C SER A 83 0.26 -5.72 3.89
N ILE A 84 0.36 -4.44 3.54
CA ILE A 84 0.67 -3.36 4.46
C ILE A 84 -0.48 -2.36 4.40
N THR A 85 -1.09 -2.03 5.54
CA THR A 85 -2.17 -1.04 5.58
C THR A 85 -1.83 0.08 6.54
N GLY A 86 -2.00 1.34 6.09
CA GLY A 86 -1.87 2.52 6.94
C GLY A 86 -3.21 2.97 7.46
N ILE A 87 -3.40 3.03 8.79
CA ILE A 87 -4.65 3.47 9.40
C ILE A 87 -4.69 5.01 9.40
N VAL A 88 -5.51 5.57 8.52
CA VAL A 88 -5.53 7.02 8.26
C VAL A 88 -6.69 7.74 8.94
N ASN A 89 -7.77 7.03 9.29
CA ASN A 89 -8.95 7.60 9.95
C ASN A 89 -9.77 6.52 10.66
N VAL A 90 -10.82 6.96 11.40
CA VAL A 90 -11.72 6.06 12.15
C VAL A 90 -12.74 5.39 11.22
N ALA A 91 -13.08 4.13 11.52
CA ALA A 91 -14.17 3.42 10.87
C ALA A 91 -15.55 3.87 11.41
N GLY A 92 -16.60 3.64 10.62
CA GLY A 92 -18.00 3.83 11.09
C GLY A 92 -18.66 5.14 10.68
N PHE A 93 -18.00 6.00 9.92
CA PHE A 93 -18.60 7.23 9.36
C PHE A 93 -18.81 7.10 7.84
N PRO A 94 -19.78 7.86 7.26
CA PRO A 94 -19.93 7.90 5.80
C PRO A 94 -18.64 8.31 5.09
N ASN A 95 -18.33 7.67 3.98
CA ASN A 95 -17.08 7.89 3.22
C ASN A 95 -16.84 9.36 2.83
N SER A 96 -17.90 10.12 2.55
CA SER A 96 -17.79 11.55 2.24
C SER A 96 -17.22 12.39 3.39
N ILE A 97 -17.58 12.06 4.62
CA ILE A 97 -17.08 12.74 5.83
C ILE A 97 -15.63 12.31 6.08
N LEU A 98 -15.31 11.03 5.87
CA LEU A 98 -13.97 10.50 6.08
C LEU A 98 -12.95 11.13 5.13
N LEU A 99 -13.28 11.30 3.85
CA LEU A 99 -12.41 11.96 2.87
C LEU A 99 -12.09 13.40 3.24
N GLN A 100 -13.07 14.14 3.79
CA GLN A 100 -12.88 15.53 4.22
C GLN A 100 -12.11 15.68 5.53
N SER A 101 -12.17 14.67 6.40
CA SER A 101 -11.57 14.72 7.74
C SER A 101 -10.23 14.00 7.84
N THR A 102 -9.80 13.27 6.80
CA THR A 102 -8.50 12.60 6.78
C THR A 102 -7.37 13.62 6.67
N ARG A 103 -6.48 13.63 7.65
CA ARG A 103 -5.35 14.56 7.69
C ARG A 103 -4.26 14.14 6.72
N LEU A 104 -3.93 15.00 5.76
CA LEU A 104 -2.84 14.77 4.81
C LEU A 104 -1.51 14.47 5.51
N HIS A 105 -1.21 15.14 6.62
CA HIS A 105 -0.01 14.87 7.41
C HIS A 105 0.08 13.42 7.85
N THR A 106 -1.00 12.82 8.37
CA THR A 106 -1.04 11.41 8.77
C THR A 106 -0.76 10.48 7.59
N VAL A 107 -1.39 10.75 6.44
CA VAL A 107 -1.18 9.97 5.22
C VAL A 107 0.28 10.05 4.75
N MET A 108 0.85 11.24 4.74
CA MET A 108 2.24 11.46 4.30
C MET A 108 3.24 10.81 5.26
N THR A 109 3.02 10.92 6.57
CA THR A 109 3.88 10.29 7.59
C THR A 109 3.88 8.76 7.44
N LEU A 110 2.70 8.14 7.30
CA LEU A 110 2.58 6.71 7.05
C LEU A 110 3.22 6.29 5.73
N ALA A 111 2.98 7.05 4.66
CA ALA A 111 3.58 6.77 3.35
C ALA A 111 5.12 6.81 3.42
N THR A 112 5.69 7.78 4.12
CA THR A 112 7.14 7.89 4.32
C THR A 112 7.68 6.73 5.17
N CYS A 113 7.01 6.40 6.26
CA CYS A 113 7.39 5.28 7.13
C CYS A 113 7.41 3.94 6.37
N ILE A 114 6.33 3.63 5.65
CA ILE A 114 6.22 2.40 4.86
C ILE A 114 7.28 2.36 3.75
N SER A 115 7.48 3.48 3.05
CA SER A 115 8.47 3.56 1.98
C SER A 115 9.89 3.35 2.49
N ASN A 116 10.23 3.96 3.62
CA ASN A 116 11.54 3.80 4.24
C ASN A 116 11.77 2.35 4.69
N ALA A 117 10.78 1.71 5.30
CA ALA A 117 10.90 0.32 5.75
C ALA A 117 11.12 -0.64 4.56
N ILE A 118 10.37 -0.48 3.47
CA ILE A 118 10.55 -1.27 2.26
C ILE A 118 11.91 -1.01 1.62
N SER A 119 12.30 0.26 1.48
CA SER A 119 13.59 0.62 0.90
C SER A 119 14.75 0.07 1.72
N TRP A 120 14.66 0.16 3.04
CA TRP A 120 15.68 -0.37 3.93
C TRP A 120 15.83 -1.89 3.75
N TYR A 121 14.73 -2.63 3.72
CA TYR A 121 14.75 -4.07 3.50
C TYR A 121 15.43 -4.47 2.18
N PHE A 122 15.06 -3.82 1.06
CA PHE A 122 15.61 -4.15 -0.24
C PHE A 122 17.03 -3.62 -0.47
N LEU A 123 17.45 -2.56 0.22
CA LEU A 123 18.80 -1.99 0.09
C LEU A 123 19.80 -2.65 1.05
N GLU A 124 19.34 -3.23 2.16
CA GLU A 124 20.21 -3.95 3.11
C GLU A 124 20.82 -5.22 2.50
N ASP A 125 20.13 -5.88 1.58
CA ASP A 125 20.67 -7.01 0.82
C ASP A 125 21.87 -6.63 -0.08
N TYR A 126 22.12 -5.34 -0.32
CA TYR A 126 23.26 -4.80 -1.02
C TYR A 126 24.41 -4.34 -0.10
N LEU A 127 24.20 -4.33 1.22
CA LEU A 127 25.28 -4.05 2.17
C LEU A 127 25.99 -5.37 2.48
N PRO A 128 27.34 -5.44 2.35
CA PRO A 128 28.06 -6.63 2.80
C PRO A 128 27.80 -6.83 4.31
N ALA A 129 27.58 -8.09 4.71
CA ALA A 129 27.39 -8.44 6.09
C ALA A 129 28.46 -7.75 6.95
N PRO A 130 28.12 -7.19 8.11
CA PRO A 130 29.10 -6.60 9.00
C PRO A 130 30.17 -7.64 9.33
N LEU A 131 31.42 -7.25 9.12
CA LEU A 131 32.63 -8.04 9.42
C LEU A 131 32.66 -8.44 10.90
#